data_6d67bbac0c23acde7d783df5ef20c72b
#
_entry.id   6d67bbac0c23acde7d783df5ef20c72b
#
_cell.length_a   1.000
_cell.length_b   1.000
_cell.length_c   1.000
_cell.angle_alpha   90.00
_cell.angle_beta   90.00
_cell.angle_gamma   90.00
#
_symmetry.space_group_name_H-M   'P 1'
#
loop_
_entity.id
_entity.type
_entity.pdbx_description
1 polymer ?
#
loop_
_entity_poly.entity_id
_entity_poly.type
_entity_poly.pdbx_seq_one_letter_code
_entity_poly.pdbx_strand_id
1 'polypeptide(L)'
;MVLHPGVRKSLLVLHVTCSVGMMGTVAAFLVLAIVGIGASDPQTLQAAYLSMDMLARLLILPLVLASLVIGVVQSLLSNWGLFRHWWIVVKLVASIIVPVVLLLQLPGIRLVAAAAASGLPLDGLRGPRMSFIVHGGGGFVILLVPMLLSVYKPRGLTRYGWRKQYELGKASGS
;
A
#
# COMPACT_ATOMS: atom_id res chain seq x y z
N MET A 1 19.51 8.88 18.71
CA MET A 1 18.37 9.30 19.54
C MET A 1 17.47 8.09 19.72
N VAL A 2 17.31 7.57 20.93
CA VAL A 2 16.47 6.38 21.18
C VAL A 2 15.10 6.88 21.62
N LEU A 3 14.07 6.59 20.85
CA LEU A 3 12.69 6.95 21.22
C LEU A 3 12.28 6.27 22.51
N HIS A 4 11.48 6.99 23.31
CA HIS A 4 10.83 6.41 24.50
C HIS A 4 10.03 5.14 24.09
N PRO A 5 10.13 4.04 24.86
CA PRO A 5 9.48 2.76 24.50
C PRO A 5 7.97 2.87 24.19
N GLY A 6 7.25 3.76 24.89
CA GLY A 6 5.85 4.04 24.64
C GLY A 6 5.58 4.59 23.24
N VAL A 7 6.34 5.60 22.82
CA VAL A 7 6.19 6.22 21.48
C VAL A 7 6.45 5.19 20.38
N ARG A 8 7.46 4.32 20.54
CA ARG A 8 7.77 3.26 19.58
C ARG A 8 6.62 2.26 19.45
N LYS A 9 5.99 1.88 20.56
CA LYS A 9 4.82 0.99 20.56
C LYS A 9 3.61 1.65 19.87
N SER A 10 3.33 2.92 20.18
CA SER A 10 2.23 3.66 19.55
C SER A 10 2.40 3.80 18.05
N LEU A 11 3.61 4.15 17.57
CA LEU A 11 3.91 4.20 16.14
C LEU A 11 3.73 2.84 15.47
N LEU A 12 4.12 1.74 16.13
CA LEU A 12 3.93 0.39 15.61
C LEU A 12 2.44 0.05 15.48
N VAL A 13 1.65 0.31 16.52
CA VAL A 13 0.20 0.08 16.48
C VAL A 13 -0.44 0.87 15.35
N LEU A 14 -0.12 2.16 15.24
CA LEU A 14 -0.66 3.03 14.20
C LEU A 14 -0.27 2.53 12.80
N HIS A 15 1.00 2.16 12.59
CA HIS A 15 1.47 1.59 11.33
C HIS A 15 0.72 0.31 10.95
N VAL A 16 0.57 -0.62 11.91
CA VAL A 16 -0.14 -1.89 11.69
C VAL A 16 -1.61 -1.63 11.38
N THR A 17 -2.27 -0.74 12.12
CA THR A 17 -3.67 -0.37 11.89
C THR A 17 -3.86 0.22 10.48
N CYS A 18 -3.03 1.16 10.06
CA CYS A 18 -3.09 1.72 8.70
C CYS A 18 -2.85 0.65 7.63
N SER A 19 -1.86 -0.24 7.84
CA SER A 19 -1.51 -1.28 6.85
C SER A 19 -2.60 -2.35 6.71
N VAL A 20 -3.19 -2.81 7.81
CA VAL A 20 -4.28 -3.79 7.80
C VAL A 20 -5.55 -3.15 7.25
N GLY A 21 -5.89 -1.93 7.68
CA GLY A 21 -7.02 -1.17 7.16
C GLY A 21 -6.93 -0.94 5.65
N MET A 22 -5.75 -0.55 5.15
CA MET A 22 -5.48 -0.40 3.72
C MET A 22 -5.69 -1.73 2.98
N MET A 23 -5.15 -2.84 3.47
CA MET A 23 -5.27 -4.14 2.83
C MET A 23 -6.74 -4.59 2.75
N GLY A 24 -7.51 -4.41 3.84
CA GLY A 24 -8.95 -4.68 3.83
C GLY A 24 -9.71 -3.81 2.83
N THR A 25 -9.36 -2.52 2.74
CA THR A 25 -10.02 -1.60 1.80
C THR A 25 -9.68 -1.92 0.33
N VAL A 26 -8.44 -2.34 0.03
CA VAL A 26 -8.05 -2.80 -1.31
C VAL A 26 -8.79 -4.10 -1.67
N ALA A 27 -8.98 -5.01 -0.73
CA ALA A 27 -9.80 -6.21 -0.95
C ALA A 27 -11.27 -5.85 -1.26
N ALA A 28 -11.87 -4.92 -0.51
CA ALA A 28 -13.21 -4.42 -0.78
C ALA A 28 -13.30 -3.74 -2.16
N PHE A 29 -12.32 -2.91 -2.51
CA PHE A 29 -12.22 -2.29 -3.84
C PHE A 29 -12.20 -3.34 -4.95
N LEU A 30 -11.43 -4.41 -4.79
CA LEU A 30 -11.34 -5.51 -5.76
C LEU A 30 -12.68 -6.24 -5.93
N VAL A 31 -13.38 -6.51 -4.81
CA VAL A 31 -14.73 -7.10 -4.85
C VAL A 31 -15.69 -6.19 -5.63
N LEU A 32 -15.69 -4.89 -5.36
CA LEU A 32 -16.53 -3.93 -6.08
C LEU A 32 -16.17 -3.85 -7.58
N ALA A 33 -14.88 -3.95 -7.92
CA ALA A 33 -14.44 -3.99 -9.33
C ALA A 33 -14.99 -5.22 -10.06
N ILE A 34 -14.97 -6.38 -9.41
CA ILE A 34 -15.54 -7.63 -9.95
C ILE A 34 -17.07 -7.51 -10.10
N VAL A 35 -17.75 -7.02 -9.06
CA VAL A 35 -19.21 -6.77 -9.11
C VAL A 35 -19.55 -5.80 -10.22
N GLY A 36 -18.83 -4.68 -10.35
CA GLY A 36 -19.08 -3.68 -11.38
C GLY A 36 -18.91 -4.20 -12.81
N ILE A 37 -18.02 -5.19 -13.03
CA ILE A 37 -17.88 -5.81 -14.37
C ILE A 37 -19.01 -6.81 -14.65
N GLY A 38 -19.44 -7.57 -13.64
CA GLY A 38 -20.45 -8.61 -13.78
C GLY A 38 -21.89 -8.13 -13.65
N ALA A 39 -22.11 -6.91 -13.14
CA ALA A 39 -23.46 -6.39 -12.92
C ALA A 39 -24.17 -6.08 -14.25
N SER A 40 -25.39 -6.59 -14.39
CA SER A 40 -26.32 -6.28 -15.47
C SER A 40 -27.31 -5.19 -15.05
N ASP A 41 -27.54 -5.02 -13.76
CA ASP A 41 -28.42 -4.01 -13.19
C ASP A 41 -27.71 -2.65 -13.08
N PRO A 42 -28.29 -1.56 -13.66
CA PRO A 42 -27.70 -0.23 -13.64
C PRO A 42 -27.46 0.34 -12.24
N GLN A 43 -28.34 0.04 -11.28
CA GLN A 43 -28.19 0.55 -9.90
C GLN A 43 -27.00 -0.09 -9.21
N THR A 44 -26.85 -1.41 -9.31
CA THR A 44 -25.69 -2.14 -8.76
C THR A 44 -24.38 -1.68 -9.39
N LEU A 45 -24.37 -1.46 -10.71
CA LEU A 45 -23.23 -0.98 -11.46
C LEU A 45 -22.80 0.42 -10.98
N GLN A 46 -23.78 1.34 -10.86
CA GLN A 46 -23.55 2.70 -10.36
C GLN A 46 -23.01 2.68 -8.91
N ALA A 47 -23.68 1.91 -8.03
CA ALA A 47 -23.27 1.80 -6.62
C ALA A 47 -21.84 1.27 -6.50
N ALA A 48 -21.46 0.24 -7.29
CA ALA A 48 -20.11 -0.30 -7.26
C ALA A 48 -19.05 0.72 -7.63
N TYR A 49 -19.19 1.42 -8.76
CA TYR A 49 -18.17 2.37 -9.22
C TYR A 49 -18.10 3.65 -8.38
N LEU A 50 -19.23 4.16 -7.87
CA LEU A 50 -19.24 5.28 -6.93
C LEU A 50 -18.54 4.90 -5.62
N SER A 51 -18.83 3.72 -5.07
CA SER A 51 -18.17 3.23 -3.86
C SER A 51 -16.67 3.04 -4.08
N MET A 52 -16.24 2.53 -5.23
CA MET A 52 -14.83 2.40 -5.58
C MET A 52 -14.10 3.74 -5.59
N ASP A 53 -14.69 4.80 -6.16
CA ASP A 53 -14.10 6.14 -6.17
C ASP A 53 -13.98 6.70 -4.74
N MET A 54 -15.01 6.54 -3.92
CA MET A 54 -14.97 6.95 -2.50
C MET A 54 -13.89 6.18 -1.72
N LEU A 55 -13.85 4.85 -1.85
CA LEU A 55 -12.83 4.02 -1.18
C LEU A 55 -11.41 4.41 -1.59
N ALA A 56 -11.18 4.61 -2.89
CA ALA A 56 -9.86 4.97 -3.40
C ALA A 56 -9.35 6.29 -2.82
N ARG A 57 -10.20 7.32 -2.78
CA ARG A 57 -9.82 8.67 -2.35
C ARG A 57 -9.84 8.87 -0.84
N LEU A 58 -10.86 8.34 -0.16
CA LEU A 58 -11.10 8.65 1.26
C LEU A 58 -10.47 7.63 2.21
N LEU A 59 -10.17 6.42 1.74
CA LEU A 59 -9.61 5.36 2.58
C LEU A 59 -8.26 4.85 2.05
N ILE A 60 -8.18 4.35 0.81
CA ILE A 60 -6.94 3.72 0.33
C ILE A 60 -5.81 4.77 0.28
N LEU A 61 -6.04 5.91 -0.36
CA LEU A 61 -5.01 6.95 -0.51
C LEU A 61 -4.48 7.48 0.83
N PRO A 62 -5.32 7.91 1.79
CA PRO A 62 -4.83 8.37 3.10
C PRO A 62 -4.12 7.26 3.88
N LEU A 63 -4.65 6.03 3.88
CA LEU A 63 -4.06 4.92 4.63
C LEU A 63 -2.70 4.49 4.07
N VAL A 64 -2.54 4.45 2.74
CA VAL A 64 -1.26 4.09 2.12
C VAL A 64 -0.20 5.15 2.38
N LEU A 65 -0.56 6.44 2.30
CA LEU A 65 0.35 7.54 2.62
C LEU A 65 0.73 7.55 4.10
N ALA A 66 -0.24 7.40 5.00
CA ALA A 66 0.02 7.30 6.43
C ALA A 66 0.93 6.11 6.77
N SER A 67 0.63 4.92 6.21
CA SER A 67 1.45 3.72 6.40
C SER A 67 2.88 3.91 5.89
N LEU A 68 3.07 4.53 4.72
CA LEU A 68 4.37 4.85 4.15
C LEU A 68 5.17 5.78 5.06
N VAL A 69 4.59 6.91 5.47
CA VAL A 69 5.25 7.91 6.33
C VAL A 69 5.64 7.29 7.66
N ILE A 70 4.71 6.64 8.34
CA ILE A 70 4.97 6.00 9.64
C ILE A 70 6.03 4.90 9.51
N GLY A 71 5.98 4.09 8.44
CA GLY A 71 6.96 3.03 8.17
C GLY A 71 8.37 3.56 7.95
N VAL A 72 8.51 4.67 7.21
CA VAL A 72 9.79 5.37 7.03
C VAL A 72 10.31 5.92 8.36
N VAL A 73 9.47 6.63 9.12
CA VAL A 73 9.83 7.16 10.44
C VAL A 73 10.28 6.03 11.37
N GLN A 74 9.55 4.94 11.47
CA GLN A 74 9.93 3.79 12.29
C GLN A 74 11.27 3.18 11.86
N SER A 75 11.50 3.08 10.56
CA SER A 75 12.73 2.50 10.02
C SER A 75 13.96 3.37 10.35
N LEU A 76 13.82 4.69 10.24
CA LEU A 76 14.87 5.66 10.57
C LEU A 76 15.19 5.69 12.07
N LEU A 77 14.16 5.55 12.91
CA LEU A 77 14.27 5.61 14.36
C LEU A 77 14.56 4.24 15.02
N SER A 78 14.69 3.19 14.22
CA SER A 78 15.02 1.85 14.69
C SER A 78 16.49 1.51 14.44
N ASN A 79 17.01 0.52 15.20
CA ASN A 79 18.35 -0.01 14.99
C ASN A 79 18.51 -0.74 13.64
N TRP A 80 17.40 -1.01 12.96
CA TRP A 80 17.39 -1.71 11.67
C TRP A 80 17.84 -0.81 10.51
N GLY A 81 17.55 0.51 10.58
CA GLY A 81 17.87 1.48 9.52
C GLY A 81 17.12 1.22 8.20
N LEU A 82 16.97 2.26 7.38
CA LEU A 82 16.17 2.19 6.14
C LEU A 82 16.83 1.30 5.06
N PHE A 83 18.17 1.33 4.97
CA PHE A 83 18.93 0.68 3.91
C PHE A 83 19.88 -0.44 4.40
N ARG A 84 19.83 -0.81 5.69
CA ARG A 84 20.73 -1.83 6.25
C ARG A 84 20.38 -3.25 5.85
N HIS A 85 19.10 -3.54 5.66
CA HIS A 85 18.56 -4.88 5.44
C HIS A 85 17.74 -4.94 4.15
N TRP A 86 17.96 -5.96 3.33
CA TRP A 86 17.25 -6.14 2.08
C TRP A 86 15.73 -6.19 2.23
N TRP A 87 15.23 -6.86 3.25
CA TRP A 87 13.78 -6.95 3.48
C TRP A 87 13.12 -5.60 3.79
N ILE A 88 13.87 -4.64 4.38
CA ILE A 88 13.37 -3.27 4.61
C ILE A 88 13.33 -2.50 3.30
N VAL A 89 14.36 -2.65 2.45
CA VAL A 89 14.39 -2.01 1.13
C VAL A 89 13.25 -2.51 0.24
N VAL A 90 13.01 -3.82 0.21
CA VAL A 90 11.89 -4.39 -0.55
C VAL A 90 10.55 -3.85 -0.05
N LYS A 91 10.35 -3.73 1.27
CA LYS A 91 9.16 -3.12 1.86
C LYS A 91 8.99 -1.67 1.46
N LEU A 92 10.07 -0.89 1.49
CA LEU A 92 10.06 0.52 1.09
C LEU A 92 9.64 0.66 -0.38
N VAL A 93 10.25 -0.11 -1.27
CA VAL A 93 9.93 -0.11 -2.70
C VAL A 93 8.46 -0.47 -2.93
N ALA A 94 7.96 -1.55 -2.32
CA ALA A 94 6.55 -1.93 -2.40
C ALA A 94 5.62 -0.83 -1.88
N SER A 95 5.98 -0.20 -0.75
CA SER A 95 5.19 0.88 -0.15
C SER A 95 5.17 2.17 -0.98
N ILE A 96 6.14 2.38 -1.88
CA ILE A 96 6.16 3.51 -2.83
C ILE A 96 5.38 3.16 -4.10
N ILE A 97 5.52 1.94 -4.62
CA ILE A 97 4.84 1.51 -5.84
C ILE A 97 3.32 1.61 -5.70
N VAL A 98 2.77 1.16 -4.57
CA VAL A 98 1.31 1.11 -4.37
C VAL A 98 0.65 2.50 -4.47
N PRO A 99 1.08 3.56 -3.75
CA PRO A 99 0.47 4.88 -3.90
C PRO A 99 0.71 5.48 -5.29
N VAL A 100 1.85 5.23 -5.93
CA VAL A 100 2.11 5.72 -7.30
C VAL A 100 1.11 5.11 -8.28
N VAL A 101 0.93 3.78 -8.26
CA VAL A 101 -0.04 3.09 -9.12
C VAL A 101 -1.46 3.59 -8.82
N LEU A 102 -1.83 3.76 -7.55
CA LEU A 102 -3.14 4.29 -7.17
C LEU A 102 -3.36 5.70 -7.75
N LEU A 103 -2.39 6.60 -7.61
CA LEU A 103 -2.49 7.97 -8.14
C LEU A 103 -2.66 7.99 -9.66
N LEU A 104 -1.99 7.10 -10.38
CA LEU A 104 -2.13 6.95 -11.83
C LEU A 104 -3.52 6.40 -12.23
N GLN A 105 -4.15 5.61 -11.36
CA GLN A 105 -5.47 5.03 -11.61
C GLN A 105 -6.65 5.95 -11.21
N LEU A 106 -6.43 6.93 -10.33
CA LEU A 106 -7.49 7.81 -9.84
C LEU A 106 -8.28 8.52 -10.96
N PRO A 107 -7.66 9.06 -12.03
CA PRO A 107 -8.42 9.66 -13.13
C PRO A 107 -9.36 8.67 -13.82
N GLY A 108 -8.90 7.44 -14.05
CA GLY A 108 -9.72 6.37 -14.64
C GLY A 108 -10.88 5.94 -13.73
N ILE A 109 -10.62 5.83 -12.43
CA ILE A 109 -11.66 5.50 -11.43
C ILE A 109 -12.75 6.58 -11.44
N ARG A 110 -12.37 7.86 -11.41
CA ARG A 110 -13.32 9.00 -11.47
C ARG A 110 -14.11 9.02 -12.76
N LEU A 111 -13.46 8.77 -13.90
CA LEU A 111 -14.11 8.76 -15.20
C LEU A 111 -15.22 7.69 -15.26
N VAL A 112 -14.91 6.46 -14.83
CA VAL A 112 -15.88 5.37 -14.81
C VAL A 112 -17.01 5.64 -13.81
N ALA A 113 -16.69 6.16 -12.63
CA ALA A 113 -17.69 6.51 -11.61
C ALA A 113 -18.64 7.61 -12.11
N ALA A 114 -18.12 8.65 -12.77
CA ALA A 114 -18.92 9.74 -13.34
C ALA A 114 -19.82 9.25 -14.48
N ALA A 115 -19.32 8.41 -15.37
CA ALA A 115 -20.11 7.80 -16.44
C ALA A 115 -21.23 6.94 -15.88
N ALA A 116 -20.94 6.10 -14.88
CA ALA A 116 -21.94 5.30 -14.19
C ALA A 116 -23.00 6.14 -13.49
N ALA A 117 -22.61 7.24 -12.84
CA ALA A 117 -23.53 8.17 -12.18
C ALA A 117 -24.48 8.85 -13.14
N SER A 118 -24.03 9.13 -14.36
CA SER A 118 -24.81 9.77 -15.43
C SER A 118 -25.65 8.80 -16.25
N GLY A 119 -25.62 7.50 -15.93
CA GLY A 119 -26.31 6.46 -16.71
C GLY A 119 -25.76 6.26 -18.13
N LEU A 120 -24.53 6.69 -18.39
CA LEU A 120 -23.89 6.55 -19.69
C LEU A 120 -23.45 5.09 -19.93
N PRO A 121 -23.48 4.60 -21.18
CA PRO A 121 -22.97 3.27 -21.51
C PRO A 121 -21.49 3.14 -21.14
N LEU A 122 -21.11 2.05 -20.51
CA LEU A 122 -19.74 1.79 -20.07
C LEU A 122 -18.96 0.89 -21.04
N ASP A 123 -19.50 0.56 -22.20
CA ASP A 123 -18.88 -0.34 -23.18
C ASP A 123 -17.54 0.20 -23.69
N GLY A 124 -17.45 1.49 -23.94
CA GLY A 124 -16.21 2.19 -24.32
C GLY A 124 -15.16 2.27 -23.19
N LEU A 125 -15.53 1.96 -21.96
CA LEU A 125 -14.67 2.03 -20.76
C LEU A 125 -14.21 0.65 -20.27
N ARG A 126 -14.30 -0.39 -21.12
CA ARG A 126 -13.89 -1.75 -20.75
C ARG A 126 -12.42 -1.83 -20.33
N GLY A 127 -11.52 -1.11 -21.02
CA GLY A 127 -10.10 -1.05 -20.69
C GLY A 127 -9.85 -0.57 -19.26
N PRO A 128 -10.28 0.64 -18.88
CA PRO A 128 -10.20 1.13 -17.51
C PRO A 128 -10.83 0.19 -16.47
N ARG A 129 -12.00 -0.36 -16.73
CA ARG A 129 -12.70 -1.28 -15.82
C ARG A 129 -11.89 -2.56 -15.56
N MET A 130 -11.29 -3.17 -16.58
CA MET A 130 -10.38 -4.32 -16.43
C MET A 130 -9.08 -3.94 -15.72
N SER A 131 -8.55 -2.75 -15.98
CA SER A 131 -7.38 -2.22 -15.30
C SER A 131 -7.55 -2.18 -13.77
N PHE A 132 -8.75 -1.90 -13.27
CA PHE A 132 -9.01 -1.88 -11.81
C PHE A 132 -8.86 -3.26 -11.17
N ILE A 133 -9.26 -4.33 -11.84
CA ILE A 133 -9.05 -5.69 -11.37
C ILE A 133 -7.56 -6.04 -11.37
N VAL A 134 -6.86 -5.74 -12.45
CA VAL A 134 -5.44 -6.07 -12.58
C VAL A 134 -4.60 -5.31 -11.55
N HIS A 135 -4.80 -3.99 -11.44
CA HIS A 135 -4.02 -3.17 -10.50
C HIS A 135 -4.51 -3.35 -9.05
N GLY A 136 -5.80 -3.54 -8.82
CA GLY A 136 -6.32 -3.86 -7.49
C GLY A 136 -5.82 -5.22 -6.99
N GLY A 137 -5.89 -6.25 -7.82
CA GLY A 137 -5.36 -7.59 -7.51
C GLY A 137 -3.85 -7.60 -7.36
N GLY A 138 -3.12 -6.97 -8.31
CA GLY A 138 -1.67 -6.80 -8.23
C GLY A 138 -1.24 -6.00 -6.99
N GLY A 139 -1.94 -4.91 -6.68
CA GLY A 139 -1.72 -4.11 -5.47
C GLY A 139 -1.92 -4.93 -4.20
N PHE A 140 -2.98 -5.74 -4.14
CA PHE A 140 -3.23 -6.64 -3.02
C PHE A 140 -2.09 -7.64 -2.81
N VAL A 141 -1.61 -8.27 -3.89
CA VAL A 141 -0.47 -9.21 -3.84
C VAL A 141 0.81 -8.49 -3.40
N ILE A 142 1.09 -7.30 -3.94
CA ILE A 142 2.25 -6.50 -3.56
C ILE A 142 2.20 -6.14 -2.06
N LEU A 143 1.02 -5.87 -1.49
CA LEU A 143 0.84 -5.56 -0.07
C LEU A 143 1.07 -6.77 0.85
N LEU A 144 0.87 -8.00 0.36
CA LEU A 144 1.20 -9.20 1.11
C LEU A 144 2.71 -9.34 1.34
N VAL A 145 3.54 -8.88 0.40
CA VAL A 145 5.01 -8.98 0.50
C VAL A 145 5.55 -8.26 1.75
N PRO A 146 5.30 -6.96 1.99
CA PRO A 146 5.70 -6.28 3.23
C PRO A 146 5.18 -6.96 4.50
N MET A 147 3.95 -7.48 4.46
CA MET A 147 3.35 -8.20 5.58
C MET A 147 4.15 -9.46 5.90
N LEU A 148 4.40 -10.33 4.91
CA LEU A 148 5.19 -11.54 5.09
C LEU A 148 6.61 -11.23 5.58
N LEU A 149 7.28 -10.24 4.96
CA LEU A 149 8.62 -9.82 5.39
C LEU A 149 8.66 -9.25 6.81
N SER A 150 7.54 -8.71 7.31
CA SER A 150 7.43 -8.22 8.70
C SER A 150 7.40 -9.36 9.70
N VAL A 151 6.79 -10.49 9.33
CA VAL A 151 6.68 -11.69 10.18
C VAL A 151 7.98 -12.50 10.13
N TYR A 152 8.45 -12.84 8.94
CA TYR A 152 9.60 -13.75 8.78
C TYR A 152 10.96 -13.08 9.01
N LYS A 153 11.10 -11.77 8.78
CA LYS A 153 12.34 -10.98 8.99
C LYS A 153 13.59 -11.71 8.49
N PRO A 154 13.68 -12.02 7.20
CA PRO A 154 14.77 -12.84 6.67
C PRO A 154 16.13 -12.19 6.97
N ARG A 155 17.12 -13.03 7.31
CA ARG A 155 18.50 -12.57 7.54
C ARG A 155 19.12 -12.14 6.22
N GLY A 156 19.68 -10.92 6.17
CA GLY A 156 20.39 -10.43 4.99
C GLY A 156 20.69 -8.93 5.12
N LEU A 157 21.99 -8.62 5.15
CA LEU A 157 22.48 -7.24 5.14
C LEU A 157 22.70 -6.79 3.69
N THR A 158 22.40 -5.54 3.41
CA THR A 158 22.82 -4.89 2.18
C THR A 158 24.34 -4.63 2.23
N ARG A 159 24.97 -4.27 1.09
CA ARG A 159 26.37 -3.85 1.05
C ARG A 159 26.65 -2.68 2.00
N TYR A 160 25.71 -1.75 2.11
CA TYR A 160 25.74 -0.63 3.06
C TYR A 160 25.68 -1.13 4.52
N GLY A 161 24.80 -2.08 4.80
CA GLY A 161 24.67 -2.68 6.14
C GLY A 161 25.95 -3.37 6.59
N TRP A 162 26.62 -4.13 5.70
CA TRP A 162 27.90 -4.77 5.97
C TRP A 162 29.02 -3.77 6.29
N ARG A 163 29.18 -2.71 5.49
CA ARG A 163 30.19 -1.67 5.74
C ARG A 163 29.99 -1.02 7.09
N LYS A 164 28.76 -0.62 7.41
CA LYS A 164 28.45 0.04 8.68
C LYS A 164 28.66 -0.88 9.88
N GLN A 165 28.40 -2.16 9.77
CA GLN A 165 28.66 -3.13 10.83
C GLN A 165 30.17 -3.33 11.05
N TYR A 166 30.96 -3.38 9.98
CA TYR A 166 32.41 -3.46 10.04
C TYR A 166 33.06 -2.26 10.71
N GLU A 167 32.60 -1.05 10.37
CA GLU A 167 33.07 0.21 10.99
C GLU A 167 32.76 0.25 12.50
N LEU A 168 31.58 -0.17 12.91
CA LEU A 168 31.21 -0.24 14.32
C LEU A 168 32.03 -1.28 15.08
N GLY A 169 32.34 -2.43 14.47
CA GLY A 169 33.20 -3.45 15.05
C GLY A 169 34.64 -2.97 15.27
N LYS A 170 35.19 -2.17 14.35
CA LYS A 170 36.50 -1.52 14.51
C LYS A 170 36.53 -0.50 15.67
N ALA A 171 35.47 0.31 15.79
CA ALA A 171 35.39 1.33 16.84
C ALA A 171 35.20 0.76 18.27
N SER A 172 34.67 -0.46 18.39
CA SER A 172 34.46 -1.12 19.68
C SER A 172 35.65 -2.01 20.12
N GLY A 173 36.62 -2.27 19.23
CA GLY A 173 37.80 -3.10 19.49
C GLY A 173 39.09 -2.31 19.69
N SER A 174 39.01 -0.98 19.65
CA SER A 174 40.08 -0.01 20.05
C SER A 174 39.73 0.60 21.40
#